data_ac0e08bb45b396eca4bd80214ce32ddd
#
_entry.id   ac0e08bb45b396eca4bd80214ce32ddd
#
_cell.length_a   1.000
_cell.length_b   1.000
_cell.length_c   1.000
_cell.angle_alpha   90.00
_cell.angle_beta   90.00
_cell.angle_gamma   90.00
#
_symmetry.space_group_name_H-M   'P 1'
#
loop_
_entity.id
_entity.type
_entity.pdbx_description
1 polymer ?
#
loop_
_entity_poly.entity_id
_entity_poly.type
_entity_poly.pdbx_seq_one_letter_code
_entity_poly.pdbx_strand_id
1 'polypeptide(L)'
;FELNGGVLHTMALAGTARVEEREAFGADEKEIREHEFVAQTLLAKLSDLGQTNRHSRDIMELGPLVHYHSAIDVELRKKEPIDRLVSLLHPTPALGPLPRTAETLGDLVAWRRRLGCPAWFGAPFGLFMDGFCEILVGIRMIRWRGPEVEVPSGCGVIEESRLVNEWRELRLKRESVRSVFGV
;
A
#
# COMPACT_ATOMS: atom_id res chain seq x y z
N PHE A 1 -3.51 6.64 -5.56
CA PHE A 1 -3.51 8.10 -5.67
C PHE A 1 -4.79 8.60 -6.34
N GLU A 2 -5.15 9.82 -6.03
CA GLU A 2 -6.16 10.60 -6.73
C GLU A 2 -5.47 11.73 -7.49
N LEU A 3 -5.95 12.08 -8.68
CA LEU A 3 -5.52 13.24 -9.45
C LEU A 3 -6.76 14.07 -9.76
N ASN A 4 -6.78 15.31 -9.29
CA ASN A 4 -7.89 16.23 -9.48
C ASN A 4 -7.38 17.66 -9.68
N GLY A 5 -7.80 18.33 -10.75
CA GLY A 5 -7.45 19.74 -10.99
C GLY A 5 -5.95 20.07 -11.05
N GLY A 6 -5.09 19.08 -11.38
CA GLY A 6 -3.63 19.25 -11.39
C GLY A 6 -2.95 19.00 -10.03
N VAL A 7 -3.70 18.64 -9.01
CA VAL A 7 -3.17 18.19 -7.71
C VAL A 7 -3.25 16.68 -7.63
N LEU A 8 -2.13 16.04 -7.30
CA LEU A 8 -2.05 14.62 -7.02
C LEU A 8 -2.09 14.43 -5.50
N HIS A 9 -3.06 13.67 -5.04
CA HIS A 9 -3.21 13.25 -3.65
C HIS A 9 -2.80 11.79 -3.48
N THR A 10 -1.94 11.50 -2.54
CA THR A 10 -1.54 10.14 -2.18
C THR A 10 -1.28 10.06 -0.69
N MET A 11 -0.87 8.90 -0.21
CA MET A 11 -0.57 8.70 1.20
C MET A 11 0.55 7.69 1.41
N ALA A 12 1.34 7.91 2.44
CA ALA A 12 2.12 6.86 3.06
C ALA A 12 1.24 6.15 4.09
N LEU A 13 1.07 4.84 3.93
CA LEU A 13 0.34 3.98 4.85
C LEU A 13 1.20 2.76 5.12
N ALA A 14 1.76 2.65 6.32
CA ALA A 14 2.63 1.55 6.74
C ALA A 14 2.63 1.39 8.26
N GLY A 15 3.15 0.26 8.73
CA GLY A 15 2.97 -0.15 10.12
C GLY A 15 1.55 -0.68 10.34
N THR A 16 1.42 -1.71 11.16
CA THR A 16 0.11 -2.35 11.42
C THR A 16 0.06 -2.93 12.82
N ALA A 17 -0.97 -2.55 13.57
CA ALA A 17 -1.29 -3.19 14.85
C ALA A 17 -2.80 -3.40 14.97
N ARG A 18 -3.24 -4.04 16.05
CA ARG A 18 -4.66 -4.11 16.40
C ARG A 18 -5.11 -2.80 17.05
N VAL A 19 -6.38 -2.47 16.95
CA VAL A 19 -6.97 -1.28 17.60
C VAL A 19 -6.71 -1.31 19.12
N GLU A 20 -6.80 -2.48 19.74
CA GLU A 20 -6.54 -2.66 21.18
C GLU A 20 -5.08 -2.37 21.57
N GLU A 21 -4.15 -2.45 20.62
CA GLU A 21 -2.72 -2.18 20.79
C GLU A 21 -2.34 -0.74 20.41
N ARG A 22 -3.30 0.12 20.08
CA ARG A 22 -3.09 1.49 19.56
C ARG A 22 -2.12 2.33 20.37
N GLU A 23 -2.23 2.28 21.70
CA GLU A 23 -1.38 3.08 22.59
C GLU A 23 0.09 2.64 22.51
N ALA A 24 0.34 1.33 22.59
CA ALA A 24 1.68 0.76 22.42
C ALA A 24 2.22 1.01 21.01
N PHE A 25 1.39 0.86 19.99
CA PHE A 25 1.71 1.14 18.59
C PHE A 25 2.15 2.59 18.39
N GLY A 26 1.50 3.55 19.08
CA GLY A 26 1.83 4.97 18.99
C GLY A 26 3.28 5.30 19.39
N ALA A 27 3.92 4.43 20.17
CA ALA A 27 5.32 4.56 20.63
C ALA A 27 6.27 3.53 20.01
N ASP A 28 5.80 2.67 19.08
CA ASP A 28 6.62 1.63 18.48
C ASP A 28 7.60 2.23 17.45
N GLU A 29 8.86 2.33 17.82
CA GLU A 29 9.91 2.91 16.98
C GLU A 29 10.15 2.13 15.67
N LYS A 30 9.93 0.81 15.66
CA LYS A 30 10.08 -0.02 14.47
C LYS A 30 9.01 0.36 13.45
N GLU A 31 7.76 0.39 13.87
CA GLU A 31 6.62 0.71 13.01
C GLU A 31 6.68 2.18 12.55
N ILE A 32 7.16 3.09 13.41
CA ILE A 32 7.43 4.49 13.06
C ILE A 32 8.49 4.57 11.94
N ARG A 33 9.60 3.85 12.07
CA ARG A 33 10.67 3.84 11.05
C ARG A 33 10.20 3.25 9.73
N GLU A 34 9.40 2.19 9.76
CA GLU A 34 8.80 1.61 8.56
C GLU A 34 7.93 2.64 7.82
N HIS A 35 7.05 3.34 8.55
CA HIS A 35 6.22 4.39 7.97
C HIS A 35 7.05 5.54 7.39
N GLU A 36 8.06 6.04 8.12
CA GLU A 36 8.93 7.12 7.64
C GLU A 36 9.69 6.72 6.37
N PHE A 37 10.15 5.47 6.28
CA PHE A 37 10.79 4.97 5.08
C PHE A 37 9.86 5.03 3.86
N VAL A 38 8.60 4.61 4.01
CA VAL A 38 7.60 4.69 2.94
C VAL A 38 7.32 6.14 2.56
N ALA A 39 7.12 7.01 3.55
CA ALA A 39 6.84 8.43 3.32
C ALA A 39 7.99 9.14 2.60
N GLN A 40 9.23 8.95 3.04
CA GLN A 40 10.41 9.56 2.42
C GLN A 40 10.63 9.03 0.99
N THR A 41 10.39 7.74 0.75
CA THR A 41 10.49 7.16 -0.59
C THR A 41 9.47 7.78 -1.55
N LEU A 42 8.24 8.01 -1.10
CA LEU A 42 7.21 8.67 -1.89
C LEU A 42 7.58 10.14 -2.18
N LEU A 43 8.01 10.88 -1.16
CA LEU A 43 8.43 12.28 -1.31
C LEU A 43 9.58 12.40 -2.32
N ALA A 44 10.61 11.56 -2.22
CA ALA A 44 11.73 11.56 -3.15
C ALA A 44 11.28 11.32 -4.59
N LYS A 45 10.33 10.41 -4.83
CA LYS A 45 9.78 10.14 -6.16
C LYS A 45 8.91 11.27 -6.71
N LEU A 46 8.19 11.96 -5.83
CA LEU A 46 7.19 12.96 -6.22
C LEU A 46 7.77 14.37 -6.34
N SER A 47 8.90 14.66 -5.70
CA SER A 47 9.55 15.99 -5.70
C SER A 47 9.87 16.53 -7.10
N ASP A 48 10.17 15.64 -8.05
CA ASP A 48 10.44 16.02 -9.43
C ASP A 48 9.18 16.43 -10.22
N LEU A 49 8.00 16.04 -9.75
CA LEU A 49 6.73 16.31 -10.43
C LEU A 49 6.16 17.69 -10.09
N GLY A 50 6.42 18.19 -8.89
CA GLY A 50 5.79 19.41 -8.43
C GLY A 50 6.18 19.83 -7.02
N GLN A 51 5.41 20.78 -6.48
CA GLN A 51 5.53 21.16 -5.09
C GLN A 51 4.85 20.12 -4.21
N THR A 52 5.62 19.45 -3.36
CA THR A 52 5.12 18.42 -2.45
C THR A 52 4.83 19.00 -1.07
N ASN A 53 3.71 18.64 -0.50
CA ASN A 53 3.34 18.92 0.88
C ASN A 53 2.99 17.61 1.59
N ARG A 54 3.72 17.26 2.65
CA ARG A 54 3.42 16.12 3.51
C ARG A 54 2.74 16.61 4.78
N HIS A 55 1.58 16.03 5.08
CA HIS A 55 0.89 16.25 6.33
C HIS A 55 1.55 15.45 7.47
N SER A 56 1.30 15.87 8.71
CA SER A 56 1.80 15.18 9.90
C SER A 56 1.34 13.71 9.92
N ARG A 57 2.21 12.85 10.47
CA ARG A 57 1.85 11.46 10.71
C ARG A 57 0.74 11.37 11.75
N ASP A 58 -0.24 10.52 11.47
CA ASP A 58 -1.36 10.19 12.35
C ASP A 58 -1.59 8.68 12.36
N ILE A 59 -2.44 8.21 13.25
CA ILE A 59 -2.88 6.82 13.33
C ILE A 59 -4.28 6.70 12.77
N MET A 60 -4.40 5.98 11.65
CA MET A 60 -5.67 5.70 10.98
C MET A 60 -6.21 4.33 11.41
N GLU A 61 -7.47 4.29 11.80
CA GLU A 61 -8.19 3.04 12.09
C GLU A 61 -8.88 2.52 10.82
N LEU A 62 -8.63 1.26 10.49
CA LEU A 62 -9.26 0.56 9.38
C LEU A 62 -9.85 -0.77 9.89
N GLY A 63 -11.10 -0.73 10.34
CA GLY A 63 -11.75 -1.85 11.00
C GLY A 63 -11.02 -2.23 12.29
N PRO A 64 -10.60 -3.49 12.49
CA PRO A 64 -9.92 -3.93 13.71
C PRO A 64 -8.42 -3.61 13.74
N LEU A 65 -7.92 -2.85 12.76
CA LEU A 65 -6.50 -2.55 12.62
C LEU A 65 -6.24 -1.04 12.66
N VAL A 66 -5.05 -0.68 13.13
CA VAL A 66 -4.49 0.68 13.05
C VAL A 66 -3.26 0.68 12.16
N HIS A 67 -3.04 1.80 11.47
CA HIS A 67 -1.89 2.04 10.62
C HIS A 67 -1.37 3.45 10.85
N TYR A 68 -0.06 3.66 10.69
CA TYR A 68 0.44 5.03 10.51
C TYR A 68 0.08 5.53 9.12
N HIS A 69 -0.35 6.78 9.07
CA HIS A 69 -0.81 7.48 7.88
C HIS A 69 -0.17 8.87 7.78
N SER A 70 0.27 9.25 6.58
CA SER A 70 0.60 10.64 6.24
C SER A 70 0.06 10.93 4.85
N ALA A 71 -0.84 11.91 4.73
CA ALA A 71 -1.26 12.40 3.43
C ALA A 71 -0.11 13.16 2.77
N ILE A 72 -0.03 13.07 1.44
CA ILE A 72 0.95 13.76 0.60
C ILE A 72 0.22 14.35 -0.59
N ASP A 73 0.30 15.67 -0.72
CA ASP A 73 -0.25 16.41 -1.84
C ASP A 73 0.88 16.90 -2.73
N VAL A 74 0.65 16.90 -4.04
CA VAL A 74 1.61 17.40 -5.03
C VAL A 74 0.92 18.30 -6.02
N GLU A 75 1.25 19.59 -6.00
CA GLU A 75 0.86 20.52 -7.06
C GLU A 75 1.76 20.27 -8.28
N LEU A 76 1.20 19.62 -9.30
CA LEU A 76 1.95 19.22 -10.50
C LEU A 76 2.38 20.46 -11.30
N ARG A 77 3.66 20.55 -11.67
CA ARG A 77 4.18 21.63 -12.53
C ARG A 77 3.61 21.60 -13.95
N LYS A 78 3.18 20.43 -14.39
CA LYS A 78 2.57 20.18 -15.70
C LYS A 78 1.68 18.95 -15.64
N LYS A 79 0.82 18.80 -16.63
CA LYS A 79 0.00 17.59 -16.77
C LYS A 79 0.92 16.37 -17.00
N GLU A 80 0.79 15.38 -16.14
CA GLU A 80 1.52 14.12 -16.25
C GLU A 80 0.60 13.01 -16.80
N PRO A 81 1.12 12.15 -17.70
CA PRO A 81 0.38 10.97 -18.14
C PRO A 81 0.11 10.01 -16.97
N ILE A 82 -1.07 9.41 -16.94
CA ILE A 82 -1.50 8.52 -15.84
C ILE A 82 -0.63 7.27 -15.77
N ASP A 83 -0.27 6.69 -16.91
CA ASP A 83 0.63 5.53 -16.99
C ASP A 83 2.01 5.83 -16.39
N ARG A 84 2.51 7.05 -16.55
CA ARG A 84 3.75 7.51 -15.91
C ARG A 84 3.57 7.58 -14.39
N LEU A 85 2.47 8.17 -13.90
CA LEU A 85 2.19 8.26 -12.46
C LEU A 85 2.04 6.87 -11.84
N VAL A 86 1.32 5.96 -12.51
CA VAL A 86 1.20 4.56 -12.08
C VAL A 86 2.58 3.91 -12.03
N SER A 87 3.40 4.02 -13.08
CA SER A 87 4.74 3.41 -13.12
C SER A 87 5.70 3.97 -12.08
N LEU A 88 5.53 5.24 -11.72
CA LEU A 88 6.34 5.89 -10.69
C LEU A 88 5.97 5.42 -9.28
N LEU A 89 4.68 5.31 -9.00
CA LEU A 89 4.16 5.03 -7.67
C LEU A 89 4.00 3.53 -7.39
N HIS A 90 3.82 2.71 -8.44
CA HIS A 90 3.59 1.28 -8.30
C HIS A 90 4.76 0.43 -8.83
N PRO A 91 5.12 -0.70 -8.16
CA PRO A 91 4.66 -1.08 -6.83
C PRO A 91 5.17 -0.10 -5.75
N THR A 92 4.38 0.08 -4.71
CA THR A 92 4.82 0.84 -3.53
C THR A 92 5.93 0.08 -2.79
N PRO A 93 6.70 0.73 -1.90
CA PRO A 93 7.67 0.03 -1.06
C PRO A 93 7.06 -1.10 -0.22
N ALA A 94 5.77 -0.98 0.13
CA ALA A 94 5.04 -2.01 0.88
C ALA A 94 4.66 -3.25 0.05
N LEU A 95 4.84 -3.23 -1.28
CA LEU A 95 4.44 -4.31 -2.19
C LEU A 95 5.58 -4.82 -3.07
N GLY A 96 6.66 -4.09 -3.14
CA GLY A 96 7.80 -4.41 -3.99
C GLY A 96 9.02 -4.87 -3.21
N PRO A 97 10.00 -5.45 -3.91
CA PRO A 97 11.27 -5.82 -3.30
C PRO A 97 12.13 -4.59 -3.02
N LEU A 98 13.05 -4.73 -2.09
CA LEU A 98 14.13 -3.77 -1.83
C LEU A 98 15.48 -4.51 -1.87
N PRO A 99 16.50 -3.98 -2.56
CA PRO A 99 16.44 -2.83 -3.46
C PRO A 99 15.56 -3.07 -4.68
N ARG A 100 15.01 -2.01 -5.25
CA ARG A 100 14.14 -2.10 -6.44
C ARG A 100 14.98 -2.06 -7.73
N THR A 101 15.34 -3.22 -8.21
CA THR A 101 16.07 -3.43 -9.47
C THR A 101 15.25 -4.28 -10.44
N ALA A 102 15.64 -4.33 -11.70
CA ALA A 102 15.01 -5.23 -12.68
C ALA A 102 15.10 -6.70 -12.25
N GLU A 103 16.22 -7.10 -11.64
CA GLU A 103 16.47 -8.45 -11.13
C GLU A 103 15.50 -8.79 -10.00
N THR A 104 15.46 -7.97 -8.93
CA THR A 104 14.60 -8.22 -7.77
C THR A 104 13.11 -8.15 -8.11
N LEU A 105 12.72 -7.32 -9.10
CA LEU A 105 11.35 -7.33 -9.62
C LEU A 105 11.04 -8.63 -10.39
N GLY A 106 12.02 -9.16 -11.15
CA GLY A 106 11.91 -10.45 -11.82
C GLY A 106 11.73 -11.60 -10.81
N ASP A 107 12.51 -11.59 -9.74
CA ASP A 107 12.41 -12.55 -8.64
C ASP A 107 11.04 -12.48 -7.94
N LEU A 108 10.54 -11.28 -7.68
CA LEU A 108 9.20 -11.12 -7.11
C LEU A 108 8.13 -11.75 -8.00
N VAL A 109 8.20 -11.55 -9.32
CA VAL A 109 7.27 -12.16 -10.27
C VAL A 109 7.37 -13.68 -10.24
N ALA A 110 8.57 -14.25 -10.18
CA ALA A 110 8.80 -15.69 -10.10
C ALA A 110 8.23 -16.27 -8.80
N TRP A 111 8.48 -15.63 -7.66
CA TRP A 111 7.92 -16.03 -6.37
C TRP A 111 6.39 -15.95 -6.34
N ARG A 112 5.80 -14.88 -6.86
CA ARG A 112 4.35 -14.74 -6.95
C ARG A 112 3.70 -15.89 -7.73
N ARG A 113 4.31 -16.28 -8.86
CA ARG A 113 3.86 -17.43 -9.65
C ARG A 113 3.97 -18.75 -8.87
N ARG A 114 5.11 -18.97 -8.22
CA ARG A 114 5.36 -20.19 -7.41
C ARG A 114 4.37 -20.32 -6.25
N LEU A 115 3.99 -19.22 -5.63
CA LEU A 115 3.05 -19.19 -4.51
C LEU A 115 1.57 -19.14 -4.96
N GLY A 116 1.29 -19.22 -6.26
CA GLY A 116 -0.09 -19.13 -6.77
C GLY A 116 -0.76 -17.78 -6.51
N CYS A 117 0.03 -16.71 -6.32
CA CYS A 117 -0.53 -15.39 -6.06
C CYS A 117 -1.31 -14.89 -7.27
N PRO A 118 -2.59 -14.50 -7.12
CA PRO A 118 -3.38 -13.99 -8.22
C PRO A 118 -2.75 -12.75 -8.85
N ALA A 119 -2.79 -12.63 -10.19
CA ALA A 119 -2.20 -11.51 -10.91
C ALA A 119 -2.80 -10.15 -10.50
N TRP A 120 -4.08 -10.12 -10.17
CA TRP A 120 -4.79 -8.92 -9.75
C TRP A 120 -4.48 -8.49 -8.30
N PHE A 121 -3.97 -9.37 -7.44
CA PHE A 121 -3.60 -9.01 -6.07
C PHE A 121 -2.39 -8.09 -6.05
N GLY A 122 -2.54 -6.93 -5.45
CA GLY A 122 -1.50 -5.90 -5.41
C GLY A 122 -1.34 -5.12 -6.71
N ALA A 123 -2.15 -5.38 -7.75
CA ALA A 123 -2.11 -4.62 -8.99
C ALA A 123 -2.78 -3.23 -8.82
N PRO A 124 -2.32 -2.19 -9.54
CA PRO A 124 -3.04 -0.93 -9.62
C PRO A 124 -4.31 -1.10 -10.44
N PHE A 125 -5.40 -0.51 -10.00
CA PHE A 125 -6.65 -0.42 -10.73
C PHE A 125 -7.39 0.86 -10.36
N GLY A 126 -8.25 1.35 -11.22
CA GLY A 126 -8.99 2.57 -10.93
C GLY A 126 -9.81 3.06 -12.10
N LEU A 127 -10.21 4.32 -12.02
CA LEU A 127 -10.98 4.99 -13.04
C LEU A 127 -10.34 6.32 -13.43
N PHE A 128 -10.60 6.70 -14.67
CA PHE A 128 -10.24 8.00 -15.20
C PHE A 128 -11.43 8.59 -15.95
N MET A 129 -11.76 9.84 -15.64
CA MET A 129 -12.93 10.52 -16.20
C MET A 129 -12.74 12.05 -16.12
N ASP A 130 -12.79 12.75 -17.27
CA ASP A 130 -12.83 14.21 -17.38
C ASP A 130 -11.83 14.99 -16.49
N GLY A 131 -10.58 14.54 -16.42
CA GLY A 131 -9.52 15.19 -15.63
C GLY A 131 -9.44 14.75 -14.19
N PHE A 132 -10.35 13.90 -13.73
CA PHE A 132 -10.27 13.17 -12.47
C PHE A 132 -9.70 11.76 -12.72
N CYS A 133 -8.83 11.32 -11.82
CA CYS A 133 -8.28 9.97 -11.84
C CYS A 133 -8.16 9.45 -10.41
N GLU A 134 -8.67 8.27 -10.16
CA GLU A 134 -8.45 7.56 -8.90
C GLU A 134 -7.85 6.19 -9.18
N ILE A 135 -6.67 5.92 -8.63
CA ILE A 135 -5.95 4.65 -8.76
C ILE A 135 -5.72 4.07 -7.37
N LEU A 136 -6.26 2.90 -7.15
CA LEU A 136 -6.12 2.12 -5.93
C LEU A 136 -5.16 0.95 -6.15
N VAL A 137 -4.75 0.33 -5.07
CA VAL A 137 -3.95 -0.90 -5.07
C VAL A 137 -4.85 -2.07 -4.69
N GLY A 138 -4.80 -3.15 -5.44
CA GLY A 138 -5.63 -4.35 -5.26
C GLY A 138 -5.24 -5.19 -4.06
N ILE A 139 -5.30 -4.58 -2.86
CA ILE A 139 -5.13 -5.25 -1.56
C ILE A 139 -6.39 -5.03 -0.71
N ARG A 140 -6.53 -5.79 0.37
CA ARG A 140 -7.71 -5.66 1.27
C ARG A 140 -9.04 -5.76 0.50
N MET A 141 -9.08 -6.66 -0.46
CA MET A 141 -10.22 -6.85 -1.36
C MET A 141 -10.70 -8.28 -1.34
N ILE A 142 -11.90 -8.47 -1.81
CA ILE A 142 -12.55 -9.75 -1.97
C ILE A 142 -12.94 -9.93 -3.44
N ARG A 143 -12.87 -11.15 -3.94
CA ARG A 143 -13.29 -11.50 -5.28
C ARG A 143 -14.27 -12.66 -5.23
N TRP A 144 -15.38 -12.51 -5.92
CA TRP A 144 -16.35 -13.58 -6.15
C TRP A 144 -16.15 -14.21 -7.51
N ARG A 145 -16.15 -15.52 -7.56
CA ARG A 145 -16.16 -16.31 -8.79
C ARG A 145 -17.24 -17.36 -8.67
N GLY A 146 -18.47 -17.06 -9.11
CA GLY A 146 -19.62 -17.90 -8.83
C GLY A 146 -19.81 -18.07 -7.31
N PRO A 147 -19.86 -19.31 -6.80
CA PRO A 147 -20.01 -19.56 -5.37
C PRO A 147 -18.70 -19.43 -4.58
N GLU A 148 -17.56 -19.29 -5.27
CA GLU A 148 -16.25 -19.20 -4.62
C GLU A 148 -15.93 -17.76 -4.20
N VAL A 149 -15.34 -17.64 -3.01
CA VAL A 149 -14.88 -16.37 -2.46
C VAL A 149 -13.38 -16.43 -2.22
N GLU A 150 -12.64 -15.53 -2.87
CA GLU A 150 -11.19 -15.40 -2.71
C GLU A 150 -10.86 -14.18 -1.86
N VAL A 151 -10.13 -14.35 -0.76
CA VAL A 151 -9.65 -13.27 0.13
C VAL A 151 -8.13 -13.37 0.24
N PRO A 152 -7.38 -12.82 -0.71
CA PRO A 152 -5.92 -12.88 -0.67
C PRO A 152 -5.34 -11.92 0.38
N SER A 153 -4.17 -12.29 0.90
CA SER A 153 -3.39 -11.42 1.78
C SER A 153 -1.90 -11.57 1.49
N GLY A 154 -1.12 -10.55 1.84
CA GLY A 154 0.33 -10.53 1.70
C GLY A 154 0.97 -9.80 2.87
N CYS A 155 2.20 -10.16 3.20
CA CYS A 155 3.05 -9.46 4.17
C CYS A 155 4.41 -9.12 3.53
N GLY A 156 5.07 -8.10 4.05
CA GLY A 156 6.47 -7.84 3.78
C GLY A 156 7.33 -8.80 4.59
N VAL A 157 8.34 -9.40 3.96
CA VAL A 157 9.27 -10.31 4.63
C VAL A 157 10.65 -9.68 4.60
N ILE A 158 11.28 -9.56 5.76
CA ILE A 158 12.65 -9.08 5.96
C ILE A 158 13.46 -10.13 6.72
N GLU A 159 14.76 -9.92 6.89
CA GLU A 159 15.66 -10.87 7.55
C GLU A 159 15.22 -11.23 8.98
N GLU A 160 14.69 -10.25 9.71
CA GLU A 160 14.20 -10.42 11.08
C GLU A 160 12.80 -11.03 11.17
N SER A 161 12.12 -11.24 10.04
CA SER A 161 10.76 -11.81 10.01
C SER A 161 10.72 -13.21 10.58
N ARG A 162 9.73 -13.47 11.42
CA ARG A 162 9.46 -14.80 11.99
C ARG A 162 8.18 -15.36 11.39
N LEU A 163 8.24 -16.56 10.85
CA LEU A 163 7.11 -17.23 10.18
C LEU A 163 5.80 -17.13 10.99
N VAL A 164 5.86 -17.34 12.31
CA VAL A 164 4.67 -17.29 13.18
C VAL A 164 4.02 -15.91 13.17
N ASN A 165 4.82 -14.85 13.19
CA ASN A 165 4.32 -13.47 13.19
C ASN A 165 3.73 -13.10 11.83
N GLU A 166 4.44 -13.43 10.74
CA GLU A 166 3.97 -13.17 9.38
C GLU A 166 2.67 -13.94 9.07
N TRP A 167 2.58 -15.20 9.53
CA TRP A 167 1.37 -15.99 9.38
C TRP A 167 0.18 -15.42 10.15
N ARG A 168 0.43 -14.91 11.37
CA ARG A 168 -0.58 -14.21 12.17
C ARG A 168 -1.05 -12.93 11.47
N GLU A 169 -0.11 -12.15 10.91
CA GLU A 169 -0.43 -10.93 10.17
C GLU A 169 -1.28 -11.22 8.94
N LEU A 170 -0.92 -12.22 8.12
CA LEU A 170 -1.72 -12.65 6.98
C LEU A 170 -3.15 -13.03 7.38
N ARG A 171 -3.30 -13.73 8.50
CA ARG A 171 -4.60 -14.12 9.03
C ARG A 171 -5.42 -12.90 9.46
N LEU A 172 -4.83 -11.97 10.20
CA LEU A 172 -5.48 -10.73 10.64
C LEU A 172 -5.95 -9.89 9.45
N LYS A 173 -5.12 -9.77 8.41
CA LYS A 173 -5.46 -9.06 7.18
C LYS A 173 -6.69 -9.67 6.47
N ARG A 174 -6.80 -10.99 6.44
CA ARG A 174 -7.98 -11.67 5.87
C ARG A 174 -9.22 -11.50 6.74
N GLU A 175 -9.08 -11.66 8.04
CA GLU A 175 -10.17 -11.48 9.01
C GLU A 175 -10.75 -10.06 8.94
N SER A 176 -9.89 -9.04 8.83
CA SER A 176 -10.31 -7.65 8.64
C SER A 176 -11.17 -7.46 7.39
N VAL A 177 -10.79 -8.06 6.25
CA VAL A 177 -11.60 -8.00 5.03
C VAL A 177 -12.92 -8.74 5.21
N ARG A 178 -12.87 -9.96 5.74
CA ARG A 178 -14.07 -10.78 5.96
C ARG A 178 -15.09 -10.09 6.86
N SER A 179 -14.66 -9.44 7.91
CA SER A 179 -15.54 -8.73 8.84
C SER A 179 -16.32 -7.58 8.18
N VAL A 180 -15.69 -6.88 7.21
CA VAL A 180 -16.36 -5.81 6.46
C VAL A 180 -17.48 -6.35 5.55
N PHE A 181 -17.27 -7.52 4.95
CA PHE A 181 -18.21 -8.12 4.00
C PHE A 181 -19.15 -9.15 4.62
N GLY A 182 -19.00 -9.47 5.90
CA GLY A 182 -19.86 -10.44 6.59
C GLY A 182 -19.66 -11.89 6.13
N VAL A 183 -18.46 -12.28 5.68
CA VAL A 183 -18.13 -13.60 5.12
C VAL A 183 -16.99 -14.28 5.83
#